data_108bd0bd89af8f5b3e3e28374fe79870
#
_entry.id   108bd0bd89af8f5b3e3e28374fe79870
#
_cell.length_a   1.000
_cell.length_b   1.000
_cell.length_c   1.000
_cell.angle_alpha   90.00
_cell.angle_beta   90.00
_cell.angle_gamma   90.00
#
_symmetry.space_group_name_H-M   'P 1'
#
loop_
_entity.id
_entity.type
_entity.pdbx_description
1 polymer ?
#
loop_
_entity_poly.entity_id
_entity_poly.type
_entity_poly.pdbx_seq_one_letter_code
_entity_poly.pdbx_strand_id
1 'polypeptide(L)'
;QALAQARDGRLHILGKLTETIAAPRTDVKAHAPKIITRTIPGTYIGALIGPGGKVIQELQKATGTTIVINEVDEQGVIEILGTDPAGIEAVLAKIASITFKPQMGEAYEVKVIKMLDFGAVVEYTAAPGNEVLLHVSELAWERTENVADVVKMDDVFQVKYLGIDPKTRKEKVSKKALVPRPPREEKKE
;
A
#
# COMPACT_ATOMS: atom_id res chain seq x y z
N GLN A 1 -60.69 -11.53 7.88
CA GLN A 1 -60.61 -10.45 8.91
C GLN A 1 -59.28 -10.49 9.68
N ALA A 2 -58.92 -11.63 10.35
CA ALA A 2 -57.71 -11.74 11.17
C ALA A 2 -56.38 -11.42 10.41
N LEU A 3 -56.25 -11.88 9.17
CA LEU A 3 -55.06 -11.61 8.35
C LEU A 3 -54.92 -10.14 7.95
N ALA A 4 -56.03 -9.46 7.69
CA ALA A 4 -56.02 -8.02 7.40
C ALA A 4 -55.60 -7.21 8.63
N GLN A 5 -56.18 -7.52 9.79
CA GLN A 5 -55.82 -6.90 11.06
C GLN A 5 -54.35 -7.13 11.43
N ALA A 6 -53.84 -8.35 11.22
CA ALA A 6 -52.44 -8.67 11.45
C ALA A 6 -51.48 -7.90 10.50
N ARG A 7 -51.90 -7.66 9.24
CA ARG A 7 -51.16 -6.85 8.28
C ARG A 7 -51.08 -5.41 8.74
N ASP A 8 -52.18 -4.82 9.13
CA ASP A 8 -52.23 -3.42 9.57
C ASP A 8 -51.41 -3.21 10.84
N GLY A 9 -51.45 -4.14 11.79
CA GLY A 9 -50.60 -4.14 12.97
C GLY A 9 -49.10 -4.20 12.62
N ARG A 10 -48.69 -5.06 11.70
CA ARG A 10 -47.30 -5.13 11.24
C ARG A 10 -46.82 -3.84 10.57
N LEU A 11 -47.68 -3.27 9.70
CA LEU A 11 -47.33 -2.01 9.02
C LEU A 11 -47.19 -0.86 10.01
N HIS A 12 -48.06 -0.80 11.03
CA HIS A 12 -47.93 0.19 12.08
C HIS A 12 -46.63 0.06 12.86
N ILE A 13 -46.25 -1.17 13.26
CA ILE A 13 -44.98 -1.43 13.98
C ILE A 13 -43.79 -1.08 13.11
N LEU A 14 -43.80 -1.51 11.83
CA LEU A 14 -42.73 -1.17 10.88
C LEU A 14 -42.59 0.34 10.68
N GLY A 15 -43.71 1.09 10.63
CA GLY A 15 -43.73 2.55 10.59
C GLY A 15 -42.99 3.14 11.80
N LYS A 16 -43.30 2.66 13.00
CA LYS A 16 -42.63 3.12 14.23
C LYS A 16 -41.16 2.77 14.28
N LEU A 17 -40.74 1.61 13.78
CA LEU A 17 -39.35 1.23 13.63
C LEU A 17 -38.61 2.16 12.67
N THR A 18 -39.22 2.47 11.52
CA THR A 18 -38.64 3.34 10.50
C THR A 18 -38.54 4.81 10.95
N GLU A 19 -39.54 5.28 11.74
CA GLU A 19 -39.48 6.61 12.37
C GLU A 19 -38.30 6.73 13.36
N THR A 20 -37.96 5.64 14.07
CA THR A 20 -36.89 5.63 15.08
C THR A 20 -35.52 5.41 14.44
N ILE A 21 -35.41 4.49 13.49
CA ILE A 21 -34.16 4.13 12.76
C ILE A 21 -34.53 3.96 11.29
N ALA A 22 -34.37 5.05 10.52
CA ALA A 22 -34.71 5.09 9.10
C ALA A 22 -33.76 4.25 8.22
N ALA A 23 -32.49 4.15 8.59
CA ALA A 23 -31.48 3.40 7.87
C ALA A 23 -30.49 2.72 8.83
N PRO A 24 -29.89 1.58 8.44
CA PRO A 24 -28.86 0.95 9.22
C PRO A 24 -27.65 1.91 9.36
N ARG A 25 -26.94 1.80 10.46
CA ARG A 25 -25.69 2.55 10.64
C ARG A 25 -24.68 2.12 9.60
N THR A 26 -23.92 3.05 9.05
CA THR A 26 -22.88 2.81 8.06
C THR A 26 -21.69 2.05 8.66
N ASP A 27 -21.48 2.19 9.97
CA ASP A 27 -20.36 1.54 10.66
C ASP A 27 -20.79 1.04 12.04
N VAL A 28 -20.03 0.07 12.56
CA VAL A 28 -20.21 -0.45 13.92
C VAL A 28 -19.67 0.55 14.95
N LYS A 29 -20.05 0.38 16.23
CA LYS A 29 -19.55 1.24 17.31
C LYS A 29 -18.02 1.12 17.43
N ALA A 30 -17.37 2.20 17.88
CA ALA A 30 -15.91 2.28 17.98
C ALA A 30 -15.24 1.16 18.79
N HIS A 31 -15.94 0.62 19.79
CA HIS A 31 -15.44 -0.47 20.64
C HIS A 31 -15.87 -1.88 20.17
N ALA A 32 -16.62 -1.96 19.07
CA ALA A 32 -17.04 -3.26 18.54
C ALA A 32 -15.91 -3.86 17.70
N PRO A 33 -15.63 -5.17 17.83
CA PRO A 33 -14.64 -5.82 16.99
C PRO A 33 -15.07 -5.76 15.52
N LYS A 34 -14.13 -5.38 14.66
CA LYS A 34 -14.31 -5.35 13.20
C LYS A 34 -13.55 -6.49 12.57
N ILE A 35 -14.14 -7.11 11.56
CA ILE A 35 -13.46 -8.06 10.69
C ILE A 35 -13.32 -7.40 9.32
N ILE A 36 -12.09 -7.25 8.86
CA ILE A 36 -11.80 -6.76 7.52
C ILE A 36 -11.20 -7.91 6.72
N THR A 37 -11.82 -8.22 5.59
CA THR A 37 -11.33 -9.24 4.68
C THR A 37 -10.59 -8.57 3.53
N ARG A 38 -9.39 -9.09 3.21
CA ARG A 38 -8.59 -8.68 2.05
C ARG A 38 -8.13 -9.90 1.29
N THR A 39 -8.15 -9.80 -0.03
CA THR A 39 -7.65 -10.86 -0.91
C THR A 39 -6.32 -10.43 -1.50
N ILE A 40 -5.34 -11.34 -1.45
CA ILE A 40 -4.01 -11.15 -2.04
C ILE A 40 -3.70 -12.35 -2.97
N PRO A 41 -2.83 -12.19 -3.97
CA PRO A 41 -2.32 -13.33 -4.73
C PRO A 41 -1.59 -14.33 -3.81
N GLY A 42 -1.77 -15.63 -4.03
CA GLY A 42 -1.21 -16.70 -3.19
C GLY A 42 0.33 -16.64 -3.09
N THR A 43 1.00 -16.11 -4.11
CA THR A 43 2.45 -15.90 -4.12
C THR A 43 2.99 -15.06 -2.97
N TYR A 44 2.15 -14.18 -2.39
CA TYR A 44 2.54 -13.30 -1.27
C TYR A 44 2.22 -13.87 0.11
N ILE A 45 1.47 -14.97 0.20
CA ILE A 45 1.12 -15.62 1.48
C ILE A 45 2.39 -15.97 2.26
N GLY A 46 3.38 -16.58 1.58
CA GLY A 46 4.65 -16.94 2.20
C GLY A 46 5.43 -15.75 2.76
N ALA A 47 5.43 -14.62 2.06
CA ALA A 47 6.09 -13.39 2.50
C ALA A 47 5.37 -12.75 3.70
N LEU A 48 4.04 -12.80 3.74
CA LEU A 48 3.23 -12.26 4.83
C LEU A 48 3.35 -13.11 6.10
N ILE A 49 3.39 -14.44 5.97
CA ILE A 49 3.60 -15.34 7.10
C ILE A 49 5.05 -15.21 7.60
N GLY A 50 6.01 -15.12 6.68
CA GLY A 50 7.43 -15.09 6.95
C GLY A 50 8.00 -16.43 7.45
N PRO A 51 9.34 -16.53 7.63
CA PRO A 51 10.00 -17.76 8.06
C PRO A 51 9.53 -18.18 9.46
N GLY A 52 8.89 -19.36 9.52
CA GLY A 52 8.35 -19.90 10.79
C GLY A 52 7.22 -19.07 11.40
N GLY A 53 6.52 -18.25 10.62
CA GLY A 53 5.41 -17.43 11.10
C GLY A 53 5.81 -16.18 11.88
N LYS A 54 7.10 -15.80 11.86
CA LYS A 54 7.62 -14.67 12.66
C LYS A 54 6.98 -13.33 12.28
N VAL A 55 6.88 -13.06 10.97
CA VAL A 55 6.36 -11.76 10.47
C VAL A 55 4.92 -11.54 10.91
N ILE A 56 4.06 -12.55 10.73
CA ILE A 56 2.66 -12.44 11.12
C ILE A 56 2.49 -12.34 12.64
N GLN A 57 3.29 -13.10 13.42
CA GLN A 57 3.23 -13.05 14.89
C GLN A 57 3.70 -11.70 15.44
N GLU A 58 4.76 -11.13 14.89
CA GLU A 58 5.24 -9.80 15.25
C GLU A 58 4.20 -8.72 14.91
N LEU A 59 3.58 -8.83 13.74
CA LEU A 59 2.54 -7.92 13.31
C LEU A 59 1.31 -7.99 14.23
N GLN A 60 0.83 -9.19 14.56
CA GLN A 60 -0.27 -9.39 15.49
C GLN A 60 0.03 -8.83 16.90
N LYS A 61 1.25 -9.05 17.41
CA LYS A 61 1.68 -8.53 18.71
C LYS A 61 1.79 -7.00 18.72
N ALA A 62 2.33 -6.41 17.66
CA ALA A 62 2.52 -4.97 17.55
C ALA A 62 1.19 -4.21 17.42
N THR A 63 0.20 -4.80 16.75
CA THR A 63 -1.07 -4.14 16.44
C THR A 63 -2.24 -4.59 17.32
N GLY A 64 -2.05 -5.63 18.14
CA GLY A 64 -3.13 -6.19 18.97
C GLY A 64 -4.28 -6.79 18.17
N THR A 65 -4.03 -7.17 16.91
CA THR A 65 -5.03 -7.75 16.02
C THR A 65 -4.83 -9.25 15.87
N THR A 66 -5.88 -9.97 15.50
CA THR A 66 -5.79 -11.38 15.11
C THR A 66 -5.90 -11.47 13.59
N ILE A 67 -4.92 -12.10 12.96
CA ILE A 67 -4.88 -12.25 11.50
C ILE A 67 -5.01 -13.73 11.17
N VAL A 68 -6.02 -14.07 10.36
CA VAL A 68 -6.25 -15.41 9.83
C VAL A 68 -6.02 -15.37 8.32
N ILE A 69 -5.27 -16.32 7.79
CA ILE A 69 -4.98 -16.43 6.36
C ILE A 69 -5.51 -17.77 5.88
N ASN A 70 -6.45 -17.72 4.95
CA ASN A 70 -7.02 -18.88 4.28
C ASN A 70 -6.61 -18.84 2.80
N GLU A 71 -6.17 -19.95 2.25
CA GLU A 71 -5.88 -20.07 0.83
C GLU A 71 -7.10 -20.68 0.12
N VAL A 72 -7.64 -19.94 -0.84
CA VAL A 72 -8.80 -20.35 -1.66
C VAL A 72 -8.48 -19.99 -3.11
N ASP A 73 -8.56 -20.95 -4.01
CA ASP A 73 -8.38 -20.78 -5.47
C ASP A 73 -7.10 -19.99 -5.85
N GLU A 74 -5.95 -20.38 -5.30
CA GLU A 74 -4.64 -19.71 -5.49
C GLU A 74 -4.59 -18.25 -5.00
N GLN A 75 -5.58 -17.84 -4.22
CA GLN A 75 -5.64 -16.53 -3.58
C GLN A 75 -5.58 -16.67 -2.07
N GLY A 76 -4.89 -15.75 -1.42
CA GLY A 76 -4.88 -15.66 0.03
C GLY A 76 -6.01 -14.74 0.51
N VAL A 77 -6.97 -15.29 1.21
CA VAL A 77 -8.00 -14.50 1.90
C VAL A 77 -7.51 -14.22 3.31
N ILE A 78 -7.27 -12.96 3.60
CA ILE A 78 -6.79 -12.49 4.90
C ILE A 78 -7.95 -11.88 5.66
N GLU A 79 -8.22 -12.39 6.83
CA GLU A 79 -9.21 -11.87 7.75
C GLU A 79 -8.49 -11.22 8.93
N ILE A 80 -8.71 -9.93 9.09
CA ILE A 80 -8.11 -9.12 10.16
C ILE A 80 -9.20 -8.80 11.17
N LEU A 81 -9.08 -9.36 12.36
CA LEU A 81 -9.97 -9.10 13.47
C LEU A 81 -9.29 -8.16 14.47
N GLY A 82 -9.90 -7.02 14.74
CA GLY A 82 -9.39 -6.06 15.71
C GLY A 82 -10.48 -5.16 16.28
N THR A 83 -10.23 -4.60 17.45
CA THR A 83 -11.07 -3.59 18.09
C THR A 83 -10.52 -2.19 17.89
N ASP A 84 -9.21 -2.07 17.67
CA ASP A 84 -8.52 -0.79 17.46
C ASP A 84 -8.39 -0.50 15.96
N PRO A 85 -9.01 0.58 15.46
CA PRO A 85 -8.88 1.00 14.06
C PRO A 85 -7.43 1.27 13.63
N ALA A 86 -6.62 1.87 14.51
CA ALA A 86 -5.23 2.17 14.21
C ALA A 86 -4.38 0.90 14.00
N GLY A 87 -4.63 -0.14 14.81
CA GLY A 87 -3.99 -1.43 14.64
C GLY A 87 -4.37 -2.10 13.31
N ILE A 88 -5.64 -2.02 12.92
CA ILE A 88 -6.13 -2.56 11.65
C ILE A 88 -5.50 -1.82 10.46
N GLU A 89 -5.42 -0.48 10.51
CA GLU A 89 -4.77 0.32 9.46
C GLU A 89 -3.29 -0.01 9.32
N ALA A 90 -2.57 -0.20 10.43
CA ALA A 90 -1.17 -0.60 10.40
C ALA A 90 -0.97 -1.98 9.72
N VAL A 91 -1.87 -2.94 10.00
CA VAL A 91 -1.87 -4.24 9.32
C VAL A 91 -2.13 -4.09 7.82
N LEU A 92 -3.13 -3.30 7.44
CA LEU A 92 -3.45 -3.05 6.03
C LEU A 92 -2.30 -2.38 5.29
N ALA A 93 -1.64 -1.39 5.90
CA ALA A 93 -0.47 -0.74 5.34
C ALA A 93 0.69 -1.73 5.13
N LYS A 94 0.92 -2.62 6.10
CA LYS A 94 1.96 -3.66 5.99
C LYS A 94 1.64 -4.67 4.89
N ILE A 95 0.40 -5.12 4.78
CA ILE A 95 -0.05 -5.99 3.70
C ILE A 95 0.14 -5.30 2.34
N ALA A 96 -0.27 -4.04 2.23
CA ALA A 96 -0.09 -3.26 1.01
C ALA A 96 1.39 -3.13 0.63
N SER A 97 2.29 -2.93 1.60
CA SER A 97 3.73 -2.87 1.33
C SER A 97 4.30 -4.20 0.82
N ILE A 98 3.86 -5.33 1.38
CA ILE A 98 4.32 -6.66 0.96
C ILE A 98 3.76 -7.05 -0.41
N THR A 99 2.52 -6.67 -0.72
CA THR A 99 1.85 -6.98 -1.99
C THR A 99 2.11 -5.95 -3.08
N PHE A 100 2.83 -4.88 -2.76
CA PHE A 100 3.13 -3.82 -3.72
C PHE A 100 3.97 -4.35 -4.87
N LYS A 101 3.48 -4.15 -6.08
CA LYS A 101 4.18 -4.49 -7.31
C LYS A 101 4.12 -3.29 -8.26
N PRO A 102 5.24 -2.58 -8.42
CA PRO A 102 5.27 -1.45 -9.33
C PRO A 102 5.08 -1.91 -10.78
N GLN A 103 4.27 -1.17 -11.55
CA GLN A 103 4.03 -1.44 -12.96
C GLN A 103 5.01 -0.68 -13.84
N MET A 104 5.50 -1.34 -14.90
CA MET A 104 6.44 -0.71 -15.83
C MET A 104 5.81 0.50 -16.51
N GLY A 105 6.52 1.62 -16.48
CA GLY A 105 6.08 2.85 -17.15
C GLY A 105 5.22 3.78 -16.30
N GLU A 106 4.76 3.36 -15.13
CA GLU A 106 4.03 4.22 -14.20
C GLU A 106 4.97 5.09 -13.36
N ALA A 107 4.43 6.23 -12.93
CA ALA A 107 5.12 7.17 -12.04
C ALA A 107 4.67 6.91 -10.58
N TYR A 108 5.65 6.79 -9.70
CA TYR A 108 5.43 6.58 -8.28
C TYR A 108 6.13 7.69 -7.48
N GLU A 109 5.49 8.08 -6.41
CA GLU A 109 6.08 9.00 -5.45
C GLU A 109 7.01 8.24 -4.51
N VAL A 110 8.23 8.76 -4.36
CA VAL A 110 9.28 8.15 -3.53
C VAL A 110 9.91 9.18 -2.62
N LYS A 111 10.37 8.71 -1.47
CA LYS A 111 11.08 9.49 -0.46
C LYS A 111 12.52 9.01 -0.37
N VAL A 112 13.49 9.94 -0.28
CA VAL A 112 14.91 9.60 -0.10
C VAL A 112 15.18 9.20 1.34
N ILE A 113 15.63 7.95 1.55
CA ILE A 113 16.02 7.44 2.88
C ILE A 113 17.53 7.58 3.10
N LYS A 114 18.31 7.26 2.07
CA LYS A 114 19.77 7.23 2.19
C LYS A 114 20.42 7.71 0.91
N MET A 115 21.51 8.46 1.06
CA MET A 115 22.35 8.87 -0.06
C MET A 115 23.63 8.02 -0.10
N LEU A 116 24.02 7.64 -1.32
CA LEU A 116 25.23 6.88 -1.64
C LEU A 116 26.00 7.63 -2.74
N ASP A 117 27.30 7.38 -2.85
CA ASP A 117 28.16 8.04 -3.84
C ASP A 117 27.72 7.79 -5.31
N PHE A 118 27.06 6.64 -5.55
CA PHE A 118 26.60 6.22 -6.87
C PHE A 118 25.08 6.38 -7.09
N GLY A 119 24.35 6.93 -6.12
CA GLY A 119 22.90 7.10 -6.22
C GLY A 119 22.22 7.37 -4.89
N ALA A 120 20.90 7.34 -4.88
CA ALA A 120 20.07 7.48 -3.68
C ALA A 120 19.22 6.21 -3.47
N VAL A 121 19.09 5.79 -2.22
CA VAL A 121 18.10 4.78 -1.84
C VAL A 121 16.81 5.51 -1.56
N VAL A 122 15.79 5.16 -2.31
CA VAL A 122 14.45 5.75 -2.21
C VAL A 122 13.44 4.69 -1.82
N GLU A 123 12.43 5.10 -1.07
CA GLU A 123 11.32 4.27 -0.62
C GLU A 123 10.03 4.73 -1.28
N TYR A 124 9.19 3.80 -1.71
CA TYR A 124 7.87 4.16 -2.24
C TYR A 124 6.97 4.68 -1.13
N THR A 125 6.43 5.89 -1.29
CA THR A 125 5.47 6.47 -0.33
C THR A 125 4.22 5.62 -0.19
N ALA A 126 3.79 4.98 -1.28
CA ALA A 126 2.64 4.07 -1.29
C ALA A 126 2.89 2.71 -0.60
N ALA A 127 4.15 2.33 -0.40
CA ALA A 127 4.52 1.01 0.12
C ALA A 127 5.76 1.10 1.02
N PRO A 128 5.62 1.59 2.26
CA PRO A 128 6.72 1.72 3.21
C PRO A 128 7.44 0.38 3.44
N GLY A 129 8.77 0.39 3.40
CA GLY A 129 9.63 -0.79 3.50
C GLY A 129 10.11 -1.35 2.16
N ASN A 130 9.63 -0.84 1.02
CA ASN A 130 10.13 -1.20 -0.30
C ASN A 130 11.16 -0.16 -0.77
N GLU A 131 12.43 -0.52 -0.60
CA GLU A 131 13.56 0.34 -0.95
C GLU A 131 14.06 0.02 -2.36
N VAL A 132 14.29 1.05 -3.16
CA VAL A 132 14.85 0.94 -4.51
C VAL A 132 16.04 1.86 -4.68
N LEU A 133 17.05 1.39 -5.39
CA LEU A 133 18.21 2.20 -5.72
C LEU A 133 17.95 3.06 -6.97
N LEU A 134 17.96 4.37 -6.79
CA LEU A 134 17.97 5.35 -7.88
C LEU A 134 19.40 5.71 -8.21
N HIS A 135 19.92 5.17 -9.31
CA HIS A 135 21.30 5.42 -9.75
C HIS A 135 21.50 6.87 -10.17
N VAL A 136 22.70 7.42 -9.95
CA VAL A 136 23.05 8.81 -10.29
C VAL A 136 22.73 9.16 -11.75
N SER A 137 22.93 8.24 -12.70
CA SER A 137 22.62 8.43 -14.11
C SER A 137 21.12 8.54 -14.43
N GLU A 138 20.25 8.20 -13.50
CA GLU A 138 18.79 8.26 -13.63
C GLU A 138 18.17 9.41 -12.83
N LEU A 139 19.00 10.16 -12.07
CA LEU A 139 18.58 11.34 -11.31
C LEU A 139 18.35 12.55 -12.20
N ALA A 140 19.32 12.89 -13.06
CA ALA A 140 19.29 14.06 -13.95
C ALA A 140 19.83 13.72 -15.34
N TRP A 141 19.55 14.61 -16.31
CA TRP A 141 20.13 14.55 -17.66
C TRP A 141 21.57 15.05 -17.70
N GLU A 142 21.96 15.92 -16.78
CA GLU A 142 23.30 16.44 -16.62
C GLU A 142 24.18 15.47 -15.82
N ARG A 143 25.48 15.50 -16.10
CA ARG A 143 26.47 14.70 -15.36
C ARG A 143 26.64 15.27 -13.97
N THR A 144 26.00 14.63 -13.00
CA THR A 144 26.05 15.01 -11.59
C THR A 144 27.26 14.34 -10.95
N GLU A 145 28.18 15.14 -10.38
CA GLU A 145 29.37 14.61 -9.66
C GLU A 145 28.97 14.18 -8.24
N ASN A 146 28.02 14.88 -7.60
CA ASN A 146 27.55 14.55 -6.25
C ASN A 146 26.03 14.39 -6.25
N VAL A 147 25.56 13.29 -5.69
CA VAL A 147 24.10 13.01 -5.52
C VAL A 147 23.43 14.08 -4.64
N ALA A 148 24.17 14.63 -3.66
CA ALA A 148 23.67 15.63 -2.73
C ALA A 148 23.31 16.99 -3.36
N ASP A 149 23.82 17.28 -4.58
CA ASP A 149 23.51 18.52 -5.30
C ASP A 149 22.12 18.47 -5.98
N VAL A 150 21.60 17.27 -6.22
CA VAL A 150 20.33 17.05 -6.95
C VAL A 150 19.18 16.62 -6.03
N VAL A 151 19.48 15.90 -4.96
CA VAL A 151 18.49 15.40 -4.00
C VAL A 151 19.03 15.50 -2.58
N LYS A 152 18.13 15.79 -1.63
CA LYS A 152 18.44 15.84 -0.19
C LYS A 152 17.81 14.66 0.51
N MET A 153 18.25 14.38 1.73
CA MET A 153 17.57 13.44 2.61
C MET A 153 16.16 13.92 2.89
N ASP A 154 15.22 12.98 2.95
CA ASP A 154 13.78 13.23 3.13
C ASP A 154 13.06 13.94 1.97
N ASP A 155 13.73 14.21 0.85
CA ASP A 155 13.07 14.76 -0.34
C ASP A 155 12.06 13.76 -0.91
N VAL A 156 10.89 14.29 -1.26
CA VAL A 156 9.81 13.53 -1.90
C VAL A 156 9.68 13.99 -3.35
N PHE A 157 9.77 13.05 -4.29
CA PHE A 157 9.64 13.32 -5.72
C PHE A 157 9.10 12.12 -6.48
N GLN A 158 8.69 12.34 -7.72
CA GLN A 158 8.18 11.27 -8.56
C GLN A 158 9.29 10.61 -9.37
N VAL A 159 9.21 9.28 -9.49
CA VAL A 159 10.08 8.47 -10.34
C VAL A 159 9.24 7.57 -11.23
N LYS A 160 9.74 7.29 -12.41
CA LYS A 160 9.14 6.32 -13.33
C LYS A 160 9.78 4.96 -13.13
N TYR A 161 8.96 3.93 -12.95
CA TYR A 161 9.43 2.56 -12.85
C TYR A 161 9.80 2.03 -14.24
N LEU A 162 11.04 1.57 -14.42
CA LEU A 162 11.55 1.06 -15.69
C LEU A 162 11.58 -0.46 -15.78
N GLY A 163 11.28 -1.16 -14.67
CA GLY A 163 11.33 -2.61 -14.59
C GLY A 163 12.54 -3.13 -13.81
N ILE A 164 12.83 -4.40 -13.98
CA ILE A 164 13.95 -5.09 -13.32
C ILE A 164 15.12 -5.14 -14.29
N ASP A 165 16.29 -4.69 -13.86
CA ASP A 165 17.53 -4.80 -14.64
C ASP A 165 17.92 -6.29 -14.77
N PRO A 166 18.05 -6.84 -16.00
CA PRO A 166 18.39 -8.25 -16.22
C PRO A 166 19.76 -8.65 -15.68
N LYS A 167 20.68 -7.68 -15.53
CA LYS A 167 22.05 -7.96 -15.04
C LYS A 167 22.11 -8.00 -13.51
N THR A 168 21.47 -7.04 -12.85
CA THR A 168 21.56 -6.90 -11.39
C THR A 168 20.38 -7.53 -10.66
N ARG A 169 19.31 -7.91 -11.37
CA ARG A 169 18.02 -8.37 -10.83
C ARG A 169 17.39 -7.40 -9.82
N LYS A 170 17.79 -6.14 -9.88
CA LYS A 170 17.26 -5.07 -9.02
C LYS A 170 16.25 -4.23 -9.79
N GLU A 171 15.30 -3.67 -9.07
CA GLU A 171 14.36 -2.72 -9.62
C GLU A 171 15.07 -1.45 -10.08
N LYS A 172 14.70 -0.94 -11.25
CA LYS A 172 15.25 0.28 -11.83
C LYS A 172 14.17 1.34 -11.92
N VAL A 173 14.46 2.48 -11.33
CA VAL A 173 13.61 3.68 -11.35
C VAL A 173 14.36 4.85 -11.95
N SER A 174 13.66 5.80 -12.55
CA SER A 174 14.24 6.96 -13.21
C SER A 174 13.44 8.22 -12.93
N LYS A 175 14.11 9.24 -12.40
CA LYS A 175 13.56 10.60 -12.25
C LYS A 175 13.62 11.33 -13.60
N LYS A 176 14.72 11.20 -14.34
CA LYS A 176 14.91 11.87 -15.64
C LYS A 176 13.87 11.48 -16.69
N ALA A 177 13.26 10.28 -16.59
CA ALA A 177 12.22 9.84 -17.51
C ALA A 177 10.91 10.64 -17.41
N LEU A 178 10.70 11.39 -16.32
CA LEU A 178 9.57 12.29 -16.10
C LEU A 178 9.90 13.74 -16.48
N VAL A 179 11.18 14.09 -16.57
CA VAL A 179 11.63 15.44 -16.94
C VAL A 179 11.94 15.47 -18.43
N PRO A 180 11.34 16.39 -19.20
CA PRO A 180 11.65 16.52 -20.62
C PRO A 180 13.15 16.78 -20.81
N ARG A 181 13.74 16.14 -21.81
CA ARG A 181 15.17 16.26 -22.11
C ARG A 181 15.49 17.73 -22.45
N PRO A 182 16.42 18.38 -21.75
CA PRO A 182 16.85 19.73 -22.13
C PRO A 182 17.42 19.71 -23.57
N PRO A 183 17.19 20.76 -24.37
CA PRO A 183 17.76 20.84 -25.70
C PRO A 183 19.29 20.72 -25.60
N ARG A 184 19.85 19.87 -26.46
CA ARG A 184 21.29 19.65 -26.54
C ARG A 184 21.92 20.97 -26.99
N GLU A 185 22.65 21.65 -26.13
CA GLU A 185 23.54 22.73 -26.56
C GLU A 185 24.59 22.09 -27.50
N GLU A 186 24.50 22.42 -28.78
CA GLU A 186 25.56 22.12 -29.74
C GLU A 186 26.81 22.85 -29.27
N LYS A 187 27.82 22.10 -28.83
CA LYS A 187 29.16 22.64 -28.65
C LYS A 187 29.56 23.17 -30.01
N LYS A 188 29.57 24.50 -30.17
CA LYS A 188 30.31 25.17 -31.22
C LYS A 188 31.78 24.87 -31.00
N GLU A 189 32.38 24.22 -32.00
CA GLU A 189 33.85 24.18 -32.19
C GLU A 189 34.39 25.58 -32.34
#